data_cc17277f6f2967b1a83cf51e961c6ea6
#
_entry.id   cc17277f6f2967b1a83cf51e961c6ea6
#
_cell.length_a   1.000
_cell.length_b   1.000
_cell.length_c   1.000
_cell.angle_alpha   90.00
_cell.angle_beta   90.00
_cell.angle_gamma   90.00
#
_symmetry.space_group_name_H-M   'P 1'
#
loop_
_entity.id
_entity.type
_entity.pdbx_description
1 polymer ?
#
loop_
_entity_poly.entity_id
_entity_poly.type
_entity_poly.pdbx_seq_one_letter_code
_entity_poly.pdbx_strand_id
1 'polypeptide(L)'
;MGWRQVYRIAPQGYDLISVHVITRHGDRSPMYTFNRHPNPRLSCQFDPQEVMKDAKLAAYVTTMRGWEGRQREDSGFMSWALYPGRKVCDSSQLSAVGAKQLLNIGYLMHERYVQKWRLFGPNFRADQVLPRSTEYSRTYQSAIAFLYAFLPRFNLTEMHVKRVSNLFFCSEQTLAAPCTCPVLRSLKKQADAQASSAVRNSTGYDTLINAMANIYDMPVSRLPRLWAMMDVFLSHTCNSLPLPCNKQGKCITQRMVTELWGHVTNYTKYLITDENYRKYASLALHPFLTEISEQMQDAANGVINTKFHLLSGHDATLVPLTVVFGAGGGTWPRYAARIVLELYSRKDTSEHYIRVLHDGKDVTREVIFCHGHTHDGMCPLKQFVDFVLRYNLRHFDETDYINLCYSPS
;
A
#
# COMPACT_ATOMS: atom_id res chain seq x y z
N MET A 1 8.36 16.62 -7.16
CA MET A 1 8.77 17.20 -5.86
C MET A 1 9.30 16.10 -4.94
N GLY A 2 10.55 16.22 -4.54
CA GLY A 2 11.26 15.68 -3.39
C GLY A 2 11.04 14.25 -2.89
N TRP A 3 11.39 13.23 -3.64
CA TRP A 3 11.45 11.83 -3.18
C TRP A 3 12.74 11.50 -2.38
N ARG A 4 13.63 12.48 -2.17
CA ARG A 4 14.83 12.33 -1.35
C ARG A 4 14.51 12.61 0.12
N GLN A 5 13.76 11.72 0.77
CA GLN A 5 13.76 11.69 2.23
C GLN A 5 15.03 10.99 2.71
N VAL A 6 15.78 11.69 3.56
CA VAL A 6 17.00 11.18 4.20
C VAL A 6 16.60 10.04 5.12
N TYR A 7 16.71 8.80 4.62
CA TYR A 7 16.62 7.63 5.48
C TYR A 7 17.75 7.73 6.52
N ARG A 8 17.41 7.92 7.79
CA ARG A 8 18.42 7.76 8.85
C ARG A 8 18.96 6.34 8.77
N ILE A 9 20.29 6.23 8.76
CA ILE A 9 20.99 4.94 8.84
C ILE A 9 20.65 4.36 10.22
N ALA A 10 20.47 3.05 10.33
CA ALA A 10 20.34 2.41 11.64
C ALA A 10 21.61 2.68 12.48
N PRO A 11 21.50 2.68 13.81
CA PRO A 11 22.64 2.88 14.68
C PRO A 11 23.77 1.89 14.39
N GLN A 12 25.01 2.30 14.66
CA GLN A 12 26.15 1.39 14.60
C GLN A 12 25.94 0.25 15.60
N GLY A 13 26.42 -0.95 15.28
CA GLY A 13 26.29 -2.12 16.15
C GLY A 13 25.10 -3.04 15.81
N TYR A 14 24.38 -2.77 14.71
CA TYR A 14 23.27 -3.62 14.24
C TYR A 14 23.55 -4.18 12.84
N ASP A 15 23.13 -5.42 12.59
CA ASP A 15 23.10 -6.05 11.28
C ASP A 15 21.67 -6.22 10.80
N LEU A 16 21.38 -5.87 9.56
CA LEU A 16 20.06 -6.02 8.95
C LEU A 16 19.82 -7.49 8.59
N ILE A 17 18.76 -8.09 9.14
CA ILE A 17 18.40 -9.49 8.94
C ILE A 17 17.38 -9.65 7.81
N SER A 18 16.25 -8.92 7.89
CA SER A 18 15.20 -9.00 6.90
C SER A 18 14.41 -7.69 6.78
N VAL A 19 13.68 -7.54 5.68
CA VAL A 19 12.87 -6.35 5.38
C VAL A 19 11.50 -6.78 4.84
N HIS A 20 10.43 -6.24 5.41
CA HIS A 20 9.07 -6.37 4.90
C HIS A 20 8.61 -5.03 4.35
N VAL A 21 8.23 -4.98 3.08
CA VAL A 21 7.72 -3.79 2.40
C VAL A 21 6.26 -4.01 2.03
N ILE A 22 5.37 -3.28 2.69
CA ILE A 22 3.95 -3.25 2.36
C ILE A 22 3.71 -1.97 1.57
N THR A 23 3.32 -2.05 0.31
CA THR A 23 3.17 -0.89 -0.56
C THR A 23 1.80 -0.82 -1.23
N ARG A 24 1.26 0.39 -1.39
CA ARG A 24 0.16 0.67 -2.28
C ARG A 24 0.66 0.61 -3.73
N HIS A 25 -0.19 0.15 -4.65
CA HIS A 25 0.07 0.27 -6.10
C HIS A 25 0.36 1.72 -6.52
N GLY A 26 1.00 1.91 -7.66
CA GLY A 26 1.25 3.21 -8.27
C GLY A 26 -0.02 3.90 -8.80
N ASP A 27 0.17 5.08 -9.38
CA ASP A 27 -0.90 5.81 -10.06
C ASP A 27 -1.62 4.95 -11.11
N ARG A 28 -2.90 5.22 -11.31
CA ARG A 28 -3.77 4.43 -12.18
C ARG A 28 -4.86 5.27 -12.84
N SER A 29 -5.48 4.73 -13.87
CA SER A 29 -6.71 5.28 -14.42
C SER A 29 -7.84 5.25 -13.39
N PRO A 30 -8.87 6.13 -13.53
CA PRO A 30 -9.99 6.16 -12.60
C PRO A 30 -10.72 4.82 -12.53
N MET A 31 -11.20 4.45 -11.32
CA MET A 31 -12.13 3.34 -11.13
C MET A 31 -13.58 3.74 -11.50
N TYR A 32 -13.87 5.02 -11.40
CA TYR A 32 -15.20 5.56 -11.55
C TYR A 32 -15.29 6.46 -12.77
N THR A 33 -16.47 6.49 -13.39
CA THR A 33 -16.84 7.45 -14.42
C THR A 33 -18.11 8.16 -13.99
N PHE A 34 -18.23 9.44 -14.30
CA PHE A 34 -19.46 10.16 -14.10
C PHE A 34 -20.41 9.90 -15.28
N ASN A 35 -21.67 9.56 -15.00
CA ASN A 35 -22.68 9.50 -16.03
C ASN A 35 -22.76 10.85 -16.76
N ARG A 36 -22.80 10.84 -18.09
CA ARG A 36 -22.76 12.01 -18.98
C ARG A 36 -21.43 12.78 -19.07
N HIS A 37 -20.45 12.46 -18.24
CA HIS A 37 -19.12 13.09 -18.25
C HIS A 37 -18.05 11.98 -18.23
N PRO A 38 -17.85 11.28 -19.36
CA PRO A 38 -16.85 10.23 -19.44
C PRO A 38 -15.47 10.81 -19.18
N ASN A 39 -14.64 10.03 -18.49
CA ASN A 39 -13.25 10.40 -18.27
C ASN A 39 -12.55 10.54 -19.64
N PRO A 40 -11.62 11.49 -19.78
CA PRO A 40 -10.81 11.58 -20.98
C PRO A 40 -10.04 10.27 -21.18
N ARG A 41 -9.73 9.96 -22.43
CA ARG A 41 -8.93 8.78 -22.77
C ARG A 41 -7.52 8.97 -22.21
N LEU A 42 -7.18 8.18 -21.21
CA LEU A 42 -5.85 8.12 -20.61
C LEU A 42 -5.05 7.01 -21.33
N SER A 43 -3.85 7.32 -21.76
CA SER A 43 -2.90 6.32 -22.22
C SER A 43 -2.18 5.69 -21.04
N CYS A 44 -2.13 4.37 -20.99
CA CYS A 44 -1.27 3.63 -20.07
C CYS A 44 0.13 3.37 -20.63
N GLN A 45 0.39 3.70 -21.89
CA GLN A 45 1.72 3.52 -22.50
C GLN A 45 2.71 4.55 -21.96
N PHE A 46 3.95 4.12 -21.89
CA PHE A 46 5.06 5.07 -21.69
C PHE A 46 5.21 5.97 -22.93
N ASP A 47 5.43 7.25 -22.68
CA ASP A 47 5.74 8.18 -23.75
C ASP A 47 7.08 7.76 -24.43
N PRO A 48 7.09 7.51 -25.75
CA PRO A 48 8.30 7.16 -26.46
C PRO A 48 9.43 8.18 -26.29
N GLN A 49 9.11 9.47 -26.18
CA GLN A 49 10.12 10.52 -26.00
C GLN A 49 10.75 10.44 -24.57
N GLU A 50 9.96 10.13 -23.55
CA GLU A 50 10.49 9.90 -22.20
C GLU A 50 11.37 8.64 -22.17
N VAL A 51 10.93 7.55 -22.82
CA VAL A 51 11.70 6.30 -22.91
C VAL A 51 13.06 6.54 -23.60
N MET A 52 13.09 7.33 -24.67
CA MET A 52 14.34 7.66 -25.37
C MET A 52 15.31 8.52 -24.52
N LYS A 53 14.78 9.35 -23.61
CA LYS A 53 15.58 10.26 -22.78
C LYS A 53 16.06 9.64 -21.46
N ASP A 54 15.44 8.56 -21.00
CA ASP A 54 15.74 7.88 -19.75
C ASP A 54 16.21 6.45 -20.00
N ALA A 55 17.52 6.23 -19.94
CA ALA A 55 18.16 4.92 -20.17
C ALA A 55 17.64 3.83 -19.21
N LYS A 56 17.30 4.17 -17.96
CA LYS A 56 16.75 3.22 -16.99
C LYS A 56 15.34 2.79 -17.36
N LEU A 57 14.54 3.75 -17.81
CA LEU A 57 13.17 3.48 -18.31
C LEU A 57 13.20 2.67 -19.60
N ALA A 58 14.11 3.00 -20.54
CA ALA A 58 14.30 2.24 -21.76
C ALA A 58 14.69 0.77 -21.49
N ALA A 59 15.63 0.56 -20.58
CA ALA A 59 16.05 -0.78 -20.16
C ALA A 59 14.88 -1.56 -19.54
N TYR A 60 14.08 -0.94 -18.66
CA TYR A 60 12.89 -1.55 -18.07
C TYR A 60 11.89 -1.99 -19.14
N VAL A 61 11.49 -1.07 -20.03
CA VAL A 61 10.51 -1.37 -21.08
C VAL A 61 11.00 -2.48 -22.01
N THR A 62 12.27 -2.44 -22.41
CA THR A 62 12.90 -3.48 -23.25
C THR A 62 12.89 -4.84 -22.54
N THR A 63 13.27 -4.87 -21.28
CA THR A 63 13.27 -6.08 -20.47
C THR A 63 11.85 -6.66 -20.33
N MET A 64 10.86 -5.82 -20.02
CA MET A 64 9.47 -6.31 -19.86
C MET A 64 8.92 -6.87 -21.17
N ARG A 65 9.19 -6.24 -22.30
CA ARG A 65 8.82 -6.78 -23.64
C ARG A 65 9.47 -8.13 -23.91
N GLY A 66 10.73 -8.31 -23.49
CA GLY A 66 11.43 -9.59 -23.67
C GLY A 66 10.86 -10.72 -22.79
N TRP A 67 10.16 -10.38 -21.70
CA TRP A 67 9.54 -11.34 -20.79
C TRP A 67 8.05 -11.59 -21.04
N GLU A 68 7.38 -10.81 -21.89
CA GLU A 68 5.96 -11.05 -22.21
C GLU A 68 5.76 -12.48 -22.75
N GLY A 69 4.77 -13.18 -22.17
CA GLY A 69 4.46 -14.58 -22.52
C GLY A 69 5.46 -15.63 -22.01
N ARG A 70 6.45 -15.22 -21.17
CA ARG A 70 7.44 -16.12 -20.57
C ARG A 70 7.30 -16.23 -19.05
N GLN A 71 6.20 -15.75 -18.48
CA GLN A 71 5.91 -15.91 -17.07
C GLN A 71 5.72 -17.39 -16.73
N ARG A 72 6.03 -17.76 -15.49
CA ARG A 72 5.83 -19.13 -15.00
C ARG A 72 4.33 -19.49 -14.99
N GLU A 73 4.00 -20.69 -15.40
CA GLU A 73 2.62 -21.20 -15.43
C GLU A 73 1.97 -21.25 -14.04
N ASP A 74 2.76 -21.53 -13.00
CA ASP A 74 2.31 -21.63 -11.61
C ASP A 74 2.14 -20.26 -10.91
N SER A 75 2.43 -19.15 -11.60
CA SER A 75 2.39 -17.80 -10.97
C SER A 75 0.97 -17.30 -10.62
N GLY A 76 -0.06 -17.86 -11.24
CA GLY A 76 -1.43 -17.33 -11.18
C GLY A 76 -1.61 -16.00 -11.90
N PHE A 77 -0.54 -15.46 -12.50
CA PHE A 77 -0.50 -14.22 -13.28
C PHE A 77 -0.02 -14.42 -14.74
N MET A 78 0.04 -15.65 -15.22
CA MET A 78 0.63 -16.00 -16.51
C MET A 78 0.09 -15.19 -17.70
N SER A 79 -1.21 -14.91 -17.71
CA SER A 79 -1.86 -14.13 -18.78
C SER A 79 -1.86 -12.61 -18.56
N TRP A 80 -1.25 -12.14 -17.49
CA TRP A 80 -1.28 -10.74 -17.12
C TRP A 80 -0.10 -9.97 -17.72
N ALA A 81 -0.38 -8.77 -18.24
CA ALA A 81 0.67 -7.89 -18.71
C ALA A 81 1.65 -7.52 -17.59
N LEU A 82 2.95 -7.54 -17.87
CA LEU A 82 4.01 -7.23 -16.91
C LEU A 82 4.13 -5.74 -16.60
N TYR A 83 3.71 -4.90 -17.51
CA TYR A 83 3.83 -3.44 -17.43
C TYR A 83 2.64 -2.75 -18.12
N PRO A 84 2.37 -1.48 -17.82
CA PRO A 84 1.33 -0.73 -18.49
C PRO A 84 1.73 -0.46 -19.94
N GLY A 85 0.91 -0.93 -20.90
CA GLY A 85 1.23 -0.85 -22.34
C GLY A 85 0.05 -0.56 -23.25
N ARG A 86 -1.17 -0.40 -22.73
CA ARG A 86 -2.36 -0.14 -23.53
C ARG A 86 -2.45 1.31 -24.01
N LYS A 87 -2.80 1.53 -25.29
CA LYS A 87 -3.05 2.87 -25.85
C LYS A 87 -4.16 3.62 -25.11
N VAL A 88 -5.16 2.90 -24.65
CA VAL A 88 -6.23 3.41 -23.80
C VAL A 88 -6.30 2.54 -22.56
N CYS A 89 -6.19 3.16 -21.40
CA CYS A 89 -6.33 2.46 -20.14
C CYS A 89 -7.75 1.94 -19.96
N ASP A 90 -7.89 0.71 -19.49
CA ASP A 90 -9.13 0.23 -18.90
C ASP A 90 -9.32 0.89 -17.52
N SER A 91 -10.52 0.74 -16.95
CA SER A 91 -10.80 1.22 -15.59
C SER A 91 -9.81 0.62 -14.59
N SER A 92 -9.27 1.46 -13.71
CA SER A 92 -8.41 1.04 -12.59
C SER A 92 -7.07 0.40 -12.99
N GLN A 93 -6.60 0.61 -14.21
CA GLN A 93 -5.33 0.11 -14.71
C GLN A 93 -4.15 0.98 -14.30
N LEU A 94 -3.01 0.35 -13.96
CA LEU A 94 -1.77 1.08 -13.65
C LEU A 94 -1.38 1.98 -14.82
N SER A 95 -1.08 3.23 -14.56
CA SER A 95 -0.55 4.16 -15.57
C SER A 95 0.98 4.04 -15.70
N ALA A 96 1.54 4.61 -16.80
CA ALA A 96 2.99 4.75 -16.92
C ALA A 96 3.61 5.53 -15.76
N VAL A 97 2.90 6.55 -15.26
CA VAL A 97 3.32 7.31 -14.07
C VAL A 97 3.41 6.39 -12.85
N GLY A 98 2.41 5.52 -12.66
CA GLY A 98 2.39 4.56 -11.55
C GLY A 98 3.54 3.57 -11.61
N ALA A 99 3.87 3.04 -12.77
CA ALA A 99 5.02 2.15 -12.93
C ALA A 99 6.34 2.88 -12.62
N LYS A 100 6.52 4.13 -13.11
CA LYS A 100 7.69 4.96 -12.78
C LYS A 100 7.82 5.23 -11.28
N GLN A 101 6.70 5.42 -10.56
CA GLN A 101 6.72 5.57 -9.10
C GLN A 101 7.34 4.36 -8.41
N LEU A 102 6.93 3.14 -8.79
CA LEU A 102 7.46 1.90 -8.19
C LEU A 102 8.90 1.60 -8.64
N LEU A 103 9.26 1.90 -9.90
CA LEU A 103 10.65 1.84 -10.36
C LEU A 103 11.56 2.72 -9.49
N ASN A 104 11.19 3.97 -9.27
CA ASN A 104 11.97 4.91 -8.47
C ASN A 104 12.14 4.43 -7.02
N ILE A 105 11.06 3.89 -6.42
CA ILE A 105 11.15 3.32 -5.07
C ILE A 105 12.04 2.08 -5.07
N GLY A 106 11.93 1.22 -6.06
CA GLY A 106 12.79 0.04 -6.23
C GLY A 106 14.28 0.44 -6.29
N TYR A 107 14.66 1.43 -7.09
CA TYR A 107 16.03 1.93 -7.16
C TYR A 107 16.53 2.52 -5.82
N LEU A 108 15.70 3.32 -5.14
CA LEU A 108 16.05 3.85 -3.81
C LEU A 108 16.27 2.74 -2.78
N MET A 109 15.44 1.72 -2.81
CA MET A 109 15.60 0.56 -1.91
C MET A 109 16.76 -0.34 -2.32
N HIS A 110 17.08 -0.46 -3.61
CA HIS A 110 18.29 -1.12 -4.09
C HIS A 110 19.54 -0.47 -3.50
N GLU A 111 19.66 0.85 -3.66
CA GLU A 111 20.79 1.61 -3.09
C GLU A 111 20.91 1.35 -1.58
N ARG A 112 19.78 1.37 -0.86
CA ARG A 112 19.75 1.18 0.58
C ARG A 112 20.07 -0.25 1.01
N TYR A 113 19.28 -1.21 0.54
CA TYR A 113 19.32 -2.57 1.09
C TYR A 113 20.31 -3.48 0.36
N VAL A 114 20.45 -3.33 -0.96
CA VAL A 114 21.36 -4.17 -1.74
C VAL A 114 22.78 -3.66 -1.69
N GLN A 115 22.99 -2.38 -2.00
CA GLN A 115 24.34 -1.82 -2.07
C GLN A 115 24.91 -1.49 -0.69
N LYS A 116 24.16 -0.73 0.12
CA LYS A 116 24.67 -0.20 1.38
C LYS A 116 24.64 -1.25 2.51
N TRP A 117 23.50 -1.93 2.69
CA TRP A 117 23.33 -2.95 3.73
C TRP A 117 23.79 -4.34 3.31
N ARG A 118 24.00 -4.59 2.01
CA ARG A 118 24.39 -5.89 1.46
C ARG A 118 23.48 -7.04 1.94
N LEU A 119 22.19 -6.77 2.00
CA LEU A 119 21.16 -7.66 2.56
C LEU A 119 21.25 -9.10 2.03
N PHE A 120 21.56 -9.27 0.73
CA PHE A 120 21.63 -10.59 0.09
C PHE A 120 23.04 -11.22 0.13
N GLY A 121 24.04 -10.51 0.65
CA GLY A 121 25.44 -10.91 0.56
C GLY A 121 25.97 -10.94 -0.88
N PRO A 122 27.09 -11.64 -1.15
CA PRO A 122 27.72 -11.66 -2.47
C PRO A 122 26.96 -12.56 -3.49
N ASN A 123 26.24 -13.57 -3.01
CA ASN A 123 25.56 -14.57 -3.84
C ASN A 123 24.04 -14.45 -3.68
N PHE A 124 23.43 -13.52 -4.44
CA PHE A 124 21.98 -13.39 -4.48
C PHE A 124 21.29 -14.64 -5.02
N ARG A 125 20.23 -15.10 -4.34
CA ARG A 125 19.35 -16.19 -4.76
C ARG A 125 17.91 -15.71 -4.73
N ALA A 126 17.09 -16.19 -5.67
CA ALA A 126 15.71 -15.78 -5.80
C ALA A 126 14.82 -16.18 -4.59
N ASP A 127 15.15 -17.30 -3.90
CA ASP A 127 14.46 -17.77 -2.69
C ASP A 127 14.65 -16.84 -1.46
N GLN A 128 15.60 -15.92 -1.53
CA GLN A 128 15.78 -14.87 -0.50
C GLN A 128 14.72 -13.76 -0.60
N VAL A 129 13.88 -13.78 -1.64
CA VAL A 129 12.84 -12.76 -1.88
C VAL A 129 11.48 -13.41 -1.99
N LEU A 130 10.53 -12.98 -1.18
CA LEU A 130 9.14 -13.43 -1.19
C LEU A 130 8.22 -12.28 -1.64
N PRO A 131 7.97 -12.13 -2.96
CA PRO A 131 7.04 -11.14 -3.45
C PRO A 131 5.61 -11.68 -3.48
N ARG A 132 4.67 -10.89 -2.96
CA ARG A 132 3.23 -11.17 -3.02
C ARG A 132 2.49 -9.97 -3.64
N SER A 133 1.47 -10.25 -4.42
CA SER A 133 0.58 -9.25 -4.97
C SER A 133 -0.87 -9.65 -4.78
N THR A 134 -1.72 -8.70 -4.44
CA THR A 134 -3.17 -8.91 -4.52
C THR A 134 -3.58 -9.15 -5.97
N GLU A 135 -4.75 -9.73 -6.16
CA GLU A 135 -5.29 -10.21 -7.45
C GLU A 135 -5.83 -9.05 -8.33
N TYR A 136 -4.97 -8.05 -8.59
CA TYR A 136 -5.27 -6.91 -9.46
C TYR A 136 -4.07 -6.62 -10.37
N SER A 137 -4.33 -6.31 -11.65
CA SER A 137 -3.27 -6.00 -12.63
C SER A 137 -2.36 -4.86 -12.17
N ARG A 138 -2.93 -3.82 -11.55
CA ARG A 138 -2.18 -2.66 -11.06
C ARG A 138 -1.22 -3.00 -9.92
N THR A 139 -1.57 -3.91 -9.01
CA THR A 139 -0.69 -4.33 -7.92
C THR A 139 0.39 -5.27 -8.41
N TYR A 140 0.04 -6.18 -9.31
CA TYR A 140 1.02 -7.07 -9.96
C TYR A 140 2.07 -6.29 -10.76
N GLN A 141 1.63 -5.39 -11.66
CA GLN A 141 2.55 -4.55 -12.44
C GLN A 141 3.39 -3.62 -11.56
N SER A 142 2.83 -3.14 -10.44
CA SER A 142 3.56 -2.38 -9.43
C SER A 142 4.66 -3.21 -8.78
N ALA A 143 4.37 -4.46 -8.42
CA ALA A 143 5.36 -5.39 -7.87
C ALA A 143 6.48 -5.67 -8.88
N ILE A 144 6.13 -5.93 -10.14
CA ILE A 144 7.12 -6.18 -11.22
C ILE A 144 8.04 -4.98 -11.43
N ALA A 145 7.48 -3.76 -11.51
CA ALA A 145 8.27 -2.54 -11.66
C ALA A 145 9.23 -2.33 -10.48
N PHE A 146 8.74 -2.54 -9.26
CA PHE A 146 9.56 -2.48 -8.05
C PHE A 146 10.70 -3.50 -8.08
N LEU A 147 10.38 -4.77 -8.32
CA LEU A 147 11.35 -5.89 -8.29
C LEU A 147 12.42 -5.73 -9.38
N TYR A 148 12.04 -5.29 -10.58
CA TYR A 148 13.00 -4.98 -11.64
C TYR A 148 14.08 -4.00 -11.18
N ALA A 149 13.67 -2.93 -10.51
CA ALA A 149 14.57 -1.88 -10.06
C ALA A 149 15.31 -2.22 -8.75
N PHE A 150 14.74 -3.12 -7.95
CA PHE A 150 15.26 -3.46 -6.62
C PHE A 150 16.28 -4.60 -6.65
N LEU A 151 16.06 -5.64 -7.46
CA LEU A 151 16.86 -6.86 -7.39
C LEU A 151 18.27 -6.66 -7.98
N PRO A 152 19.29 -7.34 -7.44
CA PRO A 152 20.61 -7.40 -8.07
C PRO A 152 20.57 -7.96 -9.49
N ARG A 153 19.69 -8.94 -9.71
CA ARG A 153 19.40 -9.55 -11.00
C ARG A 153 17.90 -9.84 -11.09
N PHE A 154 17.26 -9.31 -12.12
CA PHE A 154 15.85 -9.58 -12.40
C PHE A 154 15.69 -10.75 -13.36
N ASN A 155 15.00 -11.81 -12.91
CA ASN A 155 14.71 -13.00 -13.73
C ASN A 155 13.35 -13.59 -13.32
N LEU A 156 12.37 -13.52 -14.21
CA LEU A 156 11.00 -13.99 -13.94
C LEU A 156 10.86 -15.52 -13.92
N THR A 157 11.82 -16.28 -14.48
CA THR A 157 11.78 -17.75 -14.38
C THR A 157 12.22 -18.25 -13.01
N GLU A 158 13.02 -17.47 -12.30
CA GLU A 158 13.49 -17.77 -10.94
C GLU A 158 12.60 -17.10 -9.87
N MET A 159 11.95 -15.99 -10.23
CA MET A 159 11.17 -15.16 -9.31
C MET A 159 9.67 -15.46 -9.45
N HIS A 160 9.05 -15.83 -8.37
CA HIS A 160 7.62 -16.14 -8.33
C HIS A 160 6.87 -15.09 -7.49
N VAL A 161 6.10 -14.22 -8.14
CA VAL A 161 5.17 -13.34 -7.44
C VAL A 161 3.92 -14.14 -7.06
N LYS A 162 3.75 -14.42 -5.77
CA LYS A 162 2.58 -15.15 -5.27
C LYS A 162 1.32 -14.29 -5.35
N ARG A 163 0.25 -14.85 -5.92
CA ARG A 163 -1.08 -14.24 -5.97
C ARG A 163 -1.78 -14.41 -4.63
N VAL A 164 -2.42 -13.35 -4.14
CA VAL A 164 -3.21 -13.35 -2.91
C VAL A 164 -4.57 -12.73 -3.21
N SER A 165 -5.65 -13.47 -2.95
CA SER A 165 -7.03 -13.02 -3.20
C SER A 165 -7.50 -11.98 -2.17
N ASN A 166 -6.92 -11.96 -0.98
CA ASN A 166 -7.32 -11.12 0.12
C ASN A 166 -6.54 -9.79 0.15
N LEU A 167 -7.23 -8.66 0.36
CA LEU A 167 -6.61 -7.32 0.41
C LEU A 167 -5.66 -7.12 1.60
N PHE A 168 -5.74 -7.96 2.62
CA PHE A 168 -4.92 -7.92 3.83
C PHE A 168 -3.81 -8.98 3.83
N PHE A 169 -3.53 -9.59 2.68
CA PHE A 169 -2.49 -10.62 2.53
C PHE A 169 -2.64 -11.83 3.45
N CYS A 170 -3.83 -12.05 3.97
CA CYS A 170 -4.11 -13.23 4.77
C CYS A 170 -3.87 -14.51 3.95
N SER A 171 -3.12 -15.44 4.50
CA SER A 171 -2.87 -16.76 3.93
C SER A 171 -3.86 -17.77 4.53
N GLU A 172 -4.52 -18.56 3.69
CA GLU A 172 -5.46 -19.62 4.15
C GLU A 172 -4.77 -20.78 4.90
N GLN A 173 -3.45 -20.73 4.99
CA GLN A 173 -2.65 -21.82 5.58
C GLN A 173 -2.62 -21.81 7.12
N THR A 174 -3.09 -20.75 7.78
CA THR A 174 -3.15 -20.70 9.26
C THR A 174 -4.53 -21.12 9.75
N LEU A 175 -4.65 -22.36 10.24
CA LEU A 175 -5.88 -22.87 10.87
C LEU A 175 -6.30 -22.05 12.11
N ALA A 176 -5.35 -21.39 12.77
CA ALA A 176 -5.59 -20.60 13.98
C ALA A 176 -6.24 -19.23 13.71
N ALA A 177 -6.14 -18.72 12.48
CA ALA A 177 -6.68 -17.41 12.12
C ALA A 177 -7.14 -17.42 10.65
N PRO A 178 -8.34 -17.93 10.33
CA PRO A 178 -8.85 -17.98 8.98
C PRO A 178 -9.04 -16.59 8.38
N CYS A 179 -8.87 -16.47 7.07
CA CYS A 179 -9.03 -15.20 6.34
C CYS A 179 -10.47 -14.70 6.30
N THR A 180 -11.43 -15.56 6.57
CA THR A 180 -12.86 -15.22 6.58
C THR A 180 -13.26 -14.77 7.98
N CYS A 181 -13.75 -13.56 8.12
CA CYS A 181 -14.21 -12.98 9.37
C CYS A 181 -15.51 -12.18 9.11
N PRO A 182 -16.68 -12.80 9.29
CA PRO A 182 -17.99 -12.22 8.90
C PRO A 182 -18.30 -10.86 9.54
N VAL A 183 -17.88 -10.63 10.78
CA VAL A 183 -18.13 -9.40 11.53
C VAL A 183 -17.48 -8.15 10.91
N LEU A 184 -16.41 -8.32 10.09
CA LEU A 184 -15.71 -7.21 9.46
C LEU A 184 -16.61 -6.32 8.64
N ARG A 185 -17.61 -6.91 7.95
CA ARG A 185 -18.54 -6.16 7.10
C ARG A 185 -19.40 -5.20 7.91
N SER A 186 -19.93 -5.62 9.06
CA SER A 186 -20.77 -4.80 9.93
C SER A 186 -19.97 -3.69 10.58
N LEU A 187 -18.81 -4.00 11.14
CA LEU A 187 -17.89 -3.01 11.75
C LEU A 187 -17.50 -1.91 10.77
N LYS A 188 -17.06 -2.30 9.57
CA LYS A 188 -16.68 -1.33 8.53
C LYS A 188 -17.87 -0.47 8.10
N LYS A 189 -19.07 -1.06 7.91
CA LYS A 189 -20.28 -0.33 7.52
C LYS A 189 -20.67 0.72 8.56
N GLN A 190 -20.59 0.40 9.86
CA GLN A 190 -20.89 1.32 10.96
C GLN A 190 -19.89 2.48 10.98
N ALA A 191 -18.59 2.19 10.92
CA ALA A 191 -17.54 3.19 10.90
C ALA A 191 -17.65 4.13 9.68
N ASP A 192 -17.87 3.59 8.49
CA ASP A 192 -18.07 4.38 7.25
C ASP A 192 -19.30 5.29 7.35
N ALA A 193 -20.38 4.84 7.99
CA ALA A 193 -21.59 5.65 8.19
C ALA A 193 -21.33 6.82 9.14
N GLN A 194 -20.65 6.60 10.25
CA GLN A 194 -20.29 7.64 11.23
C GLN A 194 -19.34 8.67 10.62
N ALA A 195 -18.24 8.25 9.97
CA ALA A 195 -17.30 9.14 9.30
C ALA A 195 -17.96 9.96 8.19
N SER A 196 -18.86 9.34 7.40
CA SER A 196 -19.62 10.03 6.35
C SER A 196 -20.58 11.07 6.92
N SER A 197 -21.23 10.79 8.06
CA SER A 197 -22.10 11.74 8.75
C SER A 197 -21.32 12.94 9.27
N ALA A 198 -20.18 12.69 9.94
CA ALA A 198 -19.33 13.75 10.47
C ALA A 198 -18.80 14.69 9.38
N VAL A 199 -18.41 14.16 8.21
CA VAL A 199 -17.95 14.97 7.10
C VAL A 199 -19.09 15.78 6.47
N ARG A 200 -20.27 15.19 6.30
CA ARG A 200 -21.43 15.93 5.78
C ARG A 200 -21.79 17.16 6.63
N ASN A 201 -21.59 17.06 7.94
CA ASN A 201 -21.85 18.15 8.88
C ASN A 201 -20.67 19.14 8.98
N SER A 202 -19.59 18.97 8.22
CA SER A 202 -18.45 19.86 8.26
C SER A 202 -18.67 21.12 7.41
N THR A 203 -18.07 22.21 7.87
CA THR A 203 -18.18 23.53 7.22
C THR A 203 -17.75 23.47 5.74
N GLY A 204 -18.55 24.05 4.86
CA GLY A 204 -18.26 24.16 3.43
C GLY A 204 -18.60 22.91 2.60
N TYR A 205 -18.92 21.76 3.23
CA TYR A 205 -19.24 20.53 2.52
C TYR A 205 -20.41 20.74 1.54
N ASP A 206 -21.56 21.22 2.03
CA ASP A 206 -22.75 21.38 1.20
C ASP A 206 -22.53 22.39 0.07
N THR A 207 -21.81 23.49 0.33
CA THR A 207 -21.46 24.48 -0.69
C THR A 207 -20.64 23.85 -1.83
N LEU A 208 -19.62 23.07 -1.48
CA LEU A 208 -18.77 22.37 -2.45
C LEU A 208 -19.56 21.33 -3.25
N ILE A 209 -20.34 20.49 -2.56
CA ILE A 209 -21.10 19.40 -3.19
C ILE A 209 -22.19 19.95 -4.11
N ASN A 210 -22.92 21.02 -3.72
CA ASN A 210 -23.89 21.68 -4.57
C ASN A 210 -23.23 22.30 -5.81
N ALA A 211 -22.06 22.94 -5.66
CA ALA A 211 -21.31 23.48 -6.78
C ALA A 211 -20.88 22.40 -7.77
N MET A 212 -20.41 21.24 -7.29
CA MET A 212 -20.07 20.07 -8.12
C MET A 212 -21.31 19.48 -8.79
N ALA A 213 -22.42 19.35 -8.07
CA ALA A 213 -23.69 18.85 -8.61
C ALA A 213 -24.17 19.70 -9.79
N ASN A 214 -24.05 21.03 -9.67
CA ASN A 214 -24.38 21.97 -10.74
C ASN A 214 -23.45 21.83 -11.96
N ILE A 215 -22.16 21.56 -11.77
CA ILE A 215 -21.22 21.34 -12.87
C ILE A 215 -21.55 20.00 -13.57
N TYR A 216 -21.92 18.97 -12.84
CA TYR A 216 -22.27 17.67 -13.38
C TYR A 216 -23.72 17.57 -13.90
N ASP A 217 -24.50 18.64 -13.80
CA ASP A 217 -25.92 18.66 -14.18
C ASP A 217 -26.68 17.47 -13.60
N MET A 218 -26.52 17.26 -12.29
CA MET A 218 -27.16 16.17 -11.57
C MET A 218 -27.53 16.57 -10.13
N PRO A 219 -28.59 15.96 -9.55
CA PRO A 219 -28.89 16.19 -8.15
C PRO A 219 -27.81 15.65 -7.23
N VAL A 220 -27.59 16.30 -6.08
CA VAL A 220 -26.60 15.90 -5.06
C VAL A 220 -26.75 14.42 -4.67
N SER A 221 -27.97 13.91 -4.57
CA SER A 221 -28.25 12.51 -4.23
C SER A 221 -27.71 11.48 -5.24
N ARG A 222 -27.38 11.90 -6.46
CA ARG A 222 -26.80 11.06 -7.52
C ARG A 222 -25.28 11.28 -7.72
N LEU A 223 -24.67 12.23 -6.99
CA LEU A 223 -23.23 12.35 -7.02
C LEU A 223 -22.57 11.11 -6.43
N PRO A 224 -21.44 10.67 -7.00
CA PRO A 224 -20.64 9.63 -6.41
C PRO A 224 -20.16 10.01 -5.00
N ARG A 225 -19.78 9.01 -4.22
CA ARG A 225 -19.21 9.25 -2.89
C ARG A 225 -17.93 10.08 -3.00
N LEU A 226 -17.60 10.85 -1.97
CA LEU A 226 -16.45 11.75 -1.90
C LEU A 226 -15.18 11.17 -2.50
N TRP A 227 -14.79 9.98 -2.06
CA TRP A 227 -13.55 9.39 -2.48
C TRP A 227 -13.61 8.78 -3.89
N ALA A 228 -14.80 8.48 -4.42
CA ALA A 228 -14.97 8.15 -5.83
C ALA A 228 -14.77 9.37 -6.74
N MET A 229 -15.26 10.54 -6.31
CA MET A 229 -14.98 11.82 -7.00
C MET A 229 -13.48 12.14 -6.93
N MET A 230 -12.87 11.97 -5.76
CA MET A 230 -11.44 12.21 -5.57
C MET A 230 -10.59 11.27 -6.43
N ASP A 231 -10.97 10.01 -6.58
CA ASP A 231 -10.30 9.04 -7.45
C ASP A 231 -10.19 9.56 -8.90
N VAL A 232 -11.29 10.07 -9.43
CA VAL A 232 -11.31 10.69 -10.77
C VAL A 232 -10.39 11.89 -10.85
N PHE A 233 -10.51 12.83 -9.91
CA PHE A 233 -9.74 14.08 -9.95
C PHE A 233 -8.25 13.86 -9.73
N LEU A 234 -7.86 12.93 -8.86
CA LEU A 234 -6.46 12.56 -8.68
C LEU A 234 -5.87 11.97 -9.95
N SER A 235 -6.60 11.05 -10.60
CA SER A 235 -6.14 10.48 -11.87
C SER A 235 -5.96 11.56 -12.94
N HIS A 236 -6.88 12.51 -13.06
CA HIS A 236 -6.74 13.64 -13.98
C HIS A 236 -5.52 14.48 -13.64
N THR A 237 -5.36 14.87 -12.37
CA THR A 237 -4.27 15.73 -11.91
C THR A 237 -2.90 15.06 -12.08
N CYS A 238 -2.78 13.77 -11.71
CA CYS A 238 -1.52 13.02 -11.81
C CYS A 238 -1.06 12.78 -13.25
N ASN A 239 -2.01 12.74 -14.19
CA ASN A 239 -1.71 12.51 -15.60
C ASN A 239 -1.83 13.79 -16.46
N SER A 240 -1.85 14.98 -15.85
CA SER A 240 -1.94 16.27 -16.52
C SER A 240 -3.14 16.38 -17.48
N LEU A 241 -4.25 15.74 -17.13
CA LEU A 241 -5.49 15.78 -17.89
C LEU A 241 -6.38 16.95 -17.42
N PRO A 242 -7.20 17.53 -18.33
CA PRO A 242 -8.14 18.59 -17.95
C PRO A 242 -9.17 18.05 -16.97
N LEU A 243 -9.51 18.84 -15.95
CA LEU A 243 -10.59 18.52 -15.03
C LEU A 243 -11.94 18.54 -15.76
N PRO A 244 -12.93 17.76 -15.30
CA PRO A 244 -14.23 17.65 -15.96
C PRO A 244 -14.98 18.99 -16.07
N CYS A 245 -15.61 19.22 -17.22
CA CYS A 245 -16.44 20.40 -17.50
C CYS A 245 -17.83 19.96 -17.97
N ASN A 246 -18.84 20.79 -17.71
CA ASN A 246 -20.17 20.60 -18.28
C ASN A 246 -20.25 21.13 -19.73
N LYS A 247 -21.41 20.93 -20.37
CA LYS A 247 -21.66 21.37 -21.76
C LYS A 247 -21.59 22.89 -21.93
N GLN A 248 -21.79 23.67 -20.87
CA GLN A 248 -21.70 25.13 -20.85
C GLN A 248 -20.27 25.64 -20.60
N GLY A 249 -19.29 24.74 -20.52
CA GLY A 249 -17.89 25.10 -20.28
C GLY A 249 -17.55 25.41 -18.84
N LYS A 250 -18.46 25.17 -17.87
CA LYS A 250 -18.17 25.32 -16.44
C LYS A 250 -17.45 24.06 -15.96
N CYS A 251 -16.25 24.24 -15.41
CA CYS A 251 -15.35 23.12 -15.05
C CYS A 251 -15.17 23.00 -13.54
N ILE A 252 -14.84 21.77 -13.11
CA ILE A 252 -14.25 21.55 -11.79
C ILE A 252 -12.92 22.31 -11.74
N THR A 253 -12.69 23.05 -10.67
CA THR A 253 -11.47 23.83 -10.48
C THR A 253 -10.48 23.12 -9.56
N GLN A 254 -9.20 23.46 -9.66
CA GLN A 254 -8.18 22.94 -8.75
C GLN A 254 -8.48 23.27 -7.28
N ARG A 255 -9.10 24.44 -7.02
CA ARG A 255 -9.57 24.82 -5.68
C ARG A 255 -10.61 23.83 -5.15
N MET A 256 -11.62 23.48 -5.97
CA MET A 256 -12.65 22.48 -5.58
C MET A 256 -12.02 21.10 -5.31
N VAL A 257 -11.02 20.70 -6.09
CA VAL A 257 -10.28 19.44 -5.84
C VAL A 257 -9.55 19.51 -4.50
N THR A 258 -8.91 20.63 -4.17
CA THR A 258 -8.21 20.84 -2.89
C THR A 258 -9.18 20.82 -1.70
N GLU A 259 -10.34 21.47 -1.84
CA GLU A 259 -11.39 21.46 -0.81
C GLU A 259 -11.96 20.04 -0.61
N LEU A 260 -12.22 19.32 -1.70
CA LEU A 260 -12.66 17.91 -1.65
C LEU A 260 -11.60 17.03 -0.96
N TRP A 261 -10.32 17.25 -1.25
CA TRP A 261 -9.22 16.55 -0.56
C TRP A 261 -9.21 16.83 0.95
N GLY A 262 -9.54 18.06 1.36
CA GLY A 262 -9.73 18.41 2.77
C GLY A 262 -10.82 17.56 3.43
N HIS A 263 -11.98 17.41 2.77
CA HIS A 263 -13.09 16.58 3.27
C HIS A 263 -12.73 15.07 3.29
N VAL A 264 -12.01 14.57 2.28
CA VAL A 264 -11.51 13.19 2.27
C VAL A 264 -10.50 12.96 3.40
N THR A 265 -9.64 13.94 3.69
CA THR A 265 -8.70 13.88 4.81
C THR A 265 -9.44 13.86 6.14
N ASN A 266 -10.47 14.70 6.32
CA ASN A 266 -11.30 14.68 7.52
C ASN A 266 -12.06 13.37 7.67
N TYR A 267 -12.63 12.82 6.58
CA TYR A 267 -13.22 11.49 6.59
C TYR A 267 -12.24 10.44 7.12
N THR A 268 -11.00 10.45 6.63
CA THR A 268 -9.96 9.51 7.09
C THR A 268 -9.64 9.72 8.57
N LYS A 269 -9.56 10.96 9.04
CA LYS A 269 -9.35 11.26 10.48
C LYS A 269 -10.48 10.73 11.35
N TYR A 270 -11.74 10.94 10.96
CA TYR A 270 -12.88 10.37 11.69
C TYR A 270 -12.84 8.84 11.70
N LEU A 271 -12.53 8.25 10.54
CA LEU A 271 -12.47 6.80 10.40
C LEU A 271 -11.43 6.18 11.35
N ILE A 272 -10.20 6.71 11.38
CA ILE A 272 -9.12 6.14 12.21
C ILE A 272 -9.34 6.35 13.72
N THR A 273 -10.19 7.30 14.12
CA THR A 273 -10.56 7.52 15.53
C THR A 273 -11.81 6.75 15.95
N ASP A 274 -12.58 6.20 15.00
CA ASP A 274 -13.78 5.43 15.26
C ASP A 274 -13.46 4.06 15.85
N GLU A 275 -14.18 3.66 16.91
CA GLU A 275 -13.93 2.41 17.61
C GLU A 275 -14.23 1.19 16.74
N ASN A 276 -15.32 1.21 15.97
CA ASN A 276 -15.67 0.11 15.07
C ASN A 276 -14.61 -0.06 13.96
N TYR A 277 -14.02 1.06 13.50
CA TYR A 277 -12.93 0.96 12.53
C TYR A 277 -11.65 0.39 13.14
N ARG A 278 -11.33 0.72 14.39
CA ARG A 278 -10.20 0.12 15.12
C ARG A 278 -10.41 -1.38 15.31
N LYS A 279 -11.60 -1.79 15.71
CA LYS A 279 -12.01 -3.21 15.80
C LYS A 279 -11.88 -3.90 14.43
N TYR A 280 -12.42 -3.29 13.38
CA TYR A 280 -12.29 -3.78 12.02
C TYR A 280 -10.82 -3.95 11.60
N ALA A 281 -9.98 -2.93 11.79
CA ALA A 281 -8.58 -2.95 11.41
C ALA A 281 -7.79 -4.04 12.16
N SER A 282 -8.01 -4.17 13.45
CA SER A 282 -7.38 -5.18 14.30
C SER A 282 -7.71 -6.60 13.86
N LEU A 283 -9.00 -6.91 13.64
CA LEU A 283 -9.42 -8.23 13.17
C LEU A 283 -8.96 -8.51 11.73
N ALA A 284 -9.13 -7.54 10.82
CA ALA A 284 -8.78 -7.72 9.41
C ALA A 284 -7.29 -8.01 9.20
N LEU A 285 -6.43 -7.41 10.04
CA LEU A 285 -4.98 -7.55 9.93
C LEU A 285 -4.39 -8.61 10.86
N HIS A 286 -5.15 -9.18 11.81
CA HIS A 286 -4.60 -10.12 12.78
C HIS A 286 -3.89 -11.32 12.12
N PRO A 287 -4.47 -12.04 11.14
CA PRO A 287 -3.79 -13.15 10.48
C PRO A 287 -2.50 -12.73 9.78
N PHE A 288 -2.53 -11.57 9.13
CA PHE A 288 -1.37 -11.03 8.41
C PHE A 288 -0.23 -10.62 9.35
N LEU A 289 -0.54 -9.96 10.46
CA LEU A 289 0.45 -9.56 11.45
C LEU A 289 1.03 -10.76 12.19
N THR A 290 0.23 -11.79 12.44
CA THR A 290 0.69 -13.07 12.99
C THR A 290 1.73 -13.70 12.06
N GLU A 291 1.43 -13.79 10.76
CA GLU A 291 2.38 -14.32 9.77
C GLU A 291 3.69 -13.50 9.72
N ILE A 292 3.62 -12.16 9.72
CA ILE A 292 4.83 -11.31 9.74
C ILE A 292 5.63 -11.56 11.02
N SER A 293 4.95 -11.68 12.17
CA SER A 293 5.59 -11.94 13.46
C SER A 293 6.34 -13.26 13.46
N GLU A 294 5.73 -14.33 12.94
CA GLU A 294 6.35 -15.66 12.79
C GLU A 294 7.55 -15.59 11.83
N GLN A 295 7.39 -14.98 10.65
CA GLN A 295 8.48 -14.83 9.68
C GLN A 295 9.67 -14.05 10.26
N MET A 296 9.43 -13.03 11.08
CA MET A 296 10.50 -12.29 11.74
C MET A 296 11.20 -13.13 12.82
N GLN A 297 10.46 -13.91 13.59
CA GLN A 297 11.05 -14.83 14.58
C GLN A 297 11.87 -15.93 13.90
N ASP A 298 11.35 -16.53 12.82
CA ASP A 298 12.05 -17.52 12.04
C ASP A 298 13.33 -16.99 11.38
N ALA A 299 13.28 -15.74 10.87
CA ALA A 299 14.46 -15.06 10.33
C ALA A 299 15.48 -14.76 11.43
N ALA A 300 15.04 -14.32 12.62
CA ALA A 300 15.87 -14.06 13.78
C ALA A 300 16.60 -15.32 14.26
N ASN A 301 15.90 -16.46 14.22
CA ASN A 301 16.41 -17.78 14.64
C ASN A 301 17.17 -18.52 13.52
N GLY A 302 17.29 -17.94 12.33
CA GLY A 302 17.96 -18.57 11.19
C GLY A 302 17.21 -19.77 10.57
N VAL A 303 15.92 -19.91 10.85
CA VAL A 303 15.06 -20.99 10.34
C VAL A 303 14.75 -20.78 8.86
N ILE A 304 14.52 -19.52 8.44
CA ILE A 304 14.24 -19.18 7.05
C ILE A 304 15.37 -18.33 6.44
N ASN A 305 15.58 -18.50 5.12
CA ASN A 305 16.57 -17.73 4.38
C ASN A 305 15.98 -16.51 3.66
N THR A 306 14.68 -16.28 3.78
CA THR A 306 14.03 -15.12 3.16
C THR A 306 14.52 -13.83 3.81
N LYS A 307 15.06 -12.93 3.00
CA LYS A 307 15.63 -11.63 3.42
C LYS A 307 14.73 -10.46 3.10
N PHE A 308 13.88 -10.59 2.10
CA PHE A 308 13.05 -9.49 1.61
C PHE A 308 11.65 -9.96 1.26
N HIS A 309 10.65 -9.31 1.85
CA HIS A 309 9.24 -9.55 1.60
C HIS A 309 8.64 -8.32 0.93
N LEU A 310 8.07 -8.48 -0.27
CA LEU A 310 7.33 -7.42 -0.96
C LEU A 310 5.84 -7.77 -0.97
N LEU A 311 5.01 -6.86 -0.47
CA LEU A 311 3.56 -6.99 -0.43
C LEU A 311 2.94 -5.82 -1.20
N SER A 312 2.59 -6.07 -2.46
CA SER A 312 1.99 -5.05 -3.33
C SER A 312 0.48 -5.07 -3.21
N GLY A 313 -0.08 -4.06 -2.56
CA GLY A 313 -1.49 -3.95 -2.19
C GLY A 313 -2.11 -2.58 -2.47
N HIS A 314 -2.94 -2.14 -1.54
CA HIS A 314 -3.86 -1.02 -1.72
C HIS A 314 -3.80 -0.03 -0.56
N ASP A 315 -4.48 1.12 -0.73
CA ASP A 315 -4.83 2.01 0.38
C ASP A 315 -5.68 1.29 1.44
N ALA A 316 -6.59 0.40 1.00
CA ALA A 316 -7.38 -0.46 1.87
C ALA A 316 -6.55 -1.42 2.75
N THR A 317 -5.28 -1.67 2.38
CA THR A 317 -4.32 -2.41 3.20
C THR A 317 -3.58 -1.48 4.17
N LEU A 318 -3.12 -0.32 3.65
CA LEU A 318 -2.26 0.58 4.42
C LEU A 318 -3.01 1.36 5.50
N VAL A 319 -4.26 1.84 5.22
CA VAL A 319 -5.03 2.61 6.20
C VAL A 319 -5.29 1.79 7.49
N PRO A 320 -5.83 0.56 7.43
CA PRO A 320 -5.96 -0.26 8.63
C PRO A 320 -4.62 -0.52 9.33
N LEU A 321 -3.52 -0.73 8.57
CA LEU A 321 -2.21 -0.98 9.15
C LEU A 321 -1.68 0.22 9.94
N THR A 322 -1.88 1.45 9.44
CA THR A 322 -1.53 2.67 10.17
C THR A 322 -2.36 2.83 11.45
N VAL A 323 -3.63 2.41 11.42
CA VAL A 323 -4.51 2.44 12.61
C VAL A 323 -4.04 1.46 13.66
N VAL A 324 -3.75 0.23 13.27
CA VAL A 324 -3.27 -0.82 14.19
C VAL A 324 -1.93 -0.44 14.80
N PHE A 325 -1.03 0.15 14.02
CA PHE A 325 0.28 0.60 14.53
C PHE A 325 0.21 1.91 15.31
N GLY A 326 -0.89 2.66 15.21
CA GLY A 326 -1.02 3.98 15.85
C GLY A 326 -0.10 5.05 15.23
N ALA A 327 0.47 4.79 14.08
CA ALA A 327 1.39 5.69 13.39
C ALA A 327 0.87 6.03 11.99
N GLY A 328 0.80 7.32 11.64
CA GLY A 328 0.45 7.70 10.27
C GLY A 328 -0.58 8.80 10.08
N GLY A 329 -0.62 9.79 10.95
CA GLY A 329 -1.14 11.15 10.69
C GLY A 329 -2.55 11.36 10.10
N GLY A 330 -3.37 10.32 9.95
CA GLY A 330 -4.76 10.45 9.50
C GLY A 330 -4.95 11.02 8.07
N THR A 331 -3.97 10.84 7.21
CA THR A 331 -4.07 11.21 5.80
C THR A 331 -4.28 9.99 4.91
N TRP A 332 -5.02 10.14 3.82
CA TRP A 332 -5.17 9.07 2.85
C TRP A 332 -3.81 8.72 2.21
N PRO A 333 -3.43 7.43 2.15
CA PRO A 333 -2.15 7.02 1.56
C PRO A 333 -2.03 7.46 0.11
N ARG A 334 -0.93 8.11 -0.26
CA ARG A 334 -0.62 8.44 -1.66
C ARG A 334 -0.42 7.18 -2.49
N TYR A 335 -0.47 7.30 -3.83
CA TYR A 335 0.01 6.24 -4.71
C TYR A 335 1.47 5.91 -4.37
N ALA A 336 1.78 4.61 -4.39
CA ALA A 336 3.09 4.08 -4.01
C ALA A 336 3.52 4.40 -2.56
N ALA A 337 2.57 4.81 -1.67
CA ALA A 337 2.82 4.88 -0.24
C ALA A 337 3.21 3.51 0.31
N ARG A 338 4.05 3.48 1.35
CA ARG A 338 4.59 2.23 1.87
C ARG A 338 4.88 2.29 3.37
N ILE A 339 4.69 1.14 4.02
CA ILE A 339 5.18 0.86 5.37
C ILE A 339 6.28 -0.19 5.22
N VAL A 340 7.39 0.03 5.92
CA VAL A 340 8.54 -0.88 5.91
C VAL A 340 8.84 -1.30 7.33
N LEU A 341 8.97 -2.61 7.56
CA LEU A 341 9.46 -3.18 8.81
C LEU A 341 10.85 -3.75 8.53
N GLU A 342 11.85 -3.25 9.21
CA GLU A 342 13.24 -3.71 9.14
C GLU A 342 13.55 -4.49 10.40
N LEU A 343 14.04 -5.74 10.26
CA LEU A 343 14.50 -6.56 11.36
C LEU A 343 16.01 -6.51 11.46
N TYR A 344 16.53 -6.26 12.65
CA TYR A 344 17.95 -6.17 12.94
C TYR A 344 18.36 -7.12 14.06
N SER A 345 19.60 -7.61 14.01
CA SER A 345 20.29 -8.26 15.12
C SER A 345 21.31 -7.29 15.70
N ARG A 346 21.39 -7.19 17.00
CA ARG A 346 22.43 -6.43 17.70
C ARG A 346 23.68 -7.29 17.83
N LYS A 347 24.84 -6.73 17.47
CA LYS A 347 26.12 -7.49 17.33
C LYS A 347 26.67 -8.03 18.63
N ASP A 348 26.40 -7.33 19.74
CA ASP A 348 26.97 -7.62 21.06
C ASP A 348 26.11 -8.52 21.95
N THR A 349 24.80 -8.62 21.68
CA THR A 349 23.84 -9.32 22.56
C THR A 349 23.03 -10.41 21.90
N SER A 350 23.10 -10.56 20.57
CA SER A 350 22.18 -11.43 19.79
C SER A 350 20.70 -11.11 19.95
N GLU A 351 20.35 -9.97 20.54
CA GLU A 351 18.96 -9.50 20.63
C GLU A 351 18.49 -8.95 19.29
N HIS A 352 17.18 -9.06 19.03
CA HIS A 352 16.58 -8.64 17.79
C HIS A 352 15.69 -7.43 17.99
N TYR A 353 15.75 -6.52 17.01
CA TYR A 353 15.06 -5.23 17.03
C TYR A 353 14.35 -4.96 15.72
N ILE A 354 13.25 -4.20 15.79
CA ILE A 354 12.53 -3.74 14.61
C ILE A 354 12.69 -2.22 14.49
N ARG A 355 12.67 -1.78 13.24
CA ARG A 355 12.50 -0.39 12.85
C ARG A 355 11.32 -0.27 11.91
N VAL A 356 10.47 0.73 12.11
CA VAL A 356 9.28 0.98 11.31
C VAL A 356 9.44 2.27 10.53
N LEU A 357 9.28 2.19 9.20
CA LEU A 357 9.32 3.36 8.34
C LEU A 357 7.97 3.53 7.63
N HIS A 358 7.47 4.76 7.58
CA HIS A 358 6.30 5.15 6.80
C HIS A 358 6.70 6.17 5.74
N ASP A 359 6.55 5.85 4.47
CA ASP A 359 7.01 6.65 3.32
C ASP A 359 8.49 7.11 3.43
N GLY A 360 9.32 6.30 4.10
CA GLY A 360 10.73 6.57 4.32
C GLY A 360 11.05 7.38 5.58
N LYS A 361 10.04 7.94 6.28
CA LYS A 361 10.21 8.54 7.60
C LYS A 361 10.26 7.44 8.66
N ASP A 362 11.21 7.51 9.57
CA ASP A 362 11.29 6.65 10.74
C ASP A 362 10.16 7.02 11.73
N VAL A 363 9.26 6.09 11.96
CA VAL A 363 8.12 6.22 12.89
C VAL A 363 8.20 5.21 14.04
N THR A 364 9.36 4.59 14.25
CA THR A 364 9.54 3.54 15.26
C THR A 364 9.11 3.97 16.65
N ARG A 365 9.39 5.20 17.05
CA ARG A 365 8.99 5.74 18.36
C ARG A 365 7.51 6.12 18.44
N GLU A 366 6.85 6.25 17.29
CA GLU A 366 5.45 6.66 17.18
C GLU A 366 4.50 5.44 17.23
N VAL A 367 4.98 4.23 16.85
CA VAL A 367 4.14 3.03 16.82
C VAL A 367 3.84 2.52 18.24
N ILE A 368 2.60 2.06 18.44
CA ILE A 368 2.06 1.71 19.78
C ILE A 368 2.93 0.69 20.50
N PHE A 369 3.38 -0.35 19.80
CA PHE A 369 4.14 -1.44 20.41
C PHE A 369 5.59 -1.07 20.78
N CYS A 370 6.08 0.07 20.31
CA CYS A 370 7.42 0.56 20.61
C CYS A 370 7.42 1.72 21.61
N HIS A 371 6.24 2.25 21.92
CA HIS A 371 6.11 3.44 22.76
C HIS A 371 6.70 3.20 24.16
N GLY A 372 7.72 3.98 24.54
CA GLY A 372 8.42 3.83 25.82
C GLY A 372 9.44 2.67 25.89
N HIS A 373 9.57 1.85 24.85
CA HIS A 373 10.42 0.64 24.82
C HIS A 373 11.58 0.71 23.81
N THR A 374 11.91 1.87 23.25
CA THR A 374 12.97 1.98 22.25
C THR A 374 14.35 2.06 22.89
N HIS A 375 15.32 1.30 22.33
CA HIS A 375 16.73 1.37 22.62
C HIS A 375 17.47 1.86 21.38
N ASP A 376 18.25 2.93 21.46
CA ASP A 376 18.91 3.59 20.30
C ASP A 376 17.98 3.93 19.14
N GLY A 377 16.67 4.14 19.42
CA GLY A 377 15.65 4.37 18.42
C GLY A 377 15.13 3.11 17.72
N MET A 378 15.57 1.94 18.18
CA MET A 378 15.12 0.62 17.74
C MET A 378 14.15 0.02 18.75
N CYS A 379 13.19 -0.74 18.28
CA CYS A 379 12.19 -1.40 19.11
C CYS A 379 12.53 -2.89 19.27
N PRO A 380 12.59 -3.47 20.48
CA PRO A 380 12.81 -4.90 20.62
C PRO A 380 11.76 -5.72 19.87
N LEU A 381 12.19 -6.75 19.12
CA LEU A 381 11.28 -7.64 18.39
C LEU A 381 10.18 -8.22 19.28
N LYS A 382 10.54 -8.54 20.53
CA LYS A 382 9.59 -9.04 21.54
C LYS A 382 8.37 -8.14 21.71
N GLN A 383 8.52 -6.81 21.64
CA GLN A 383 7.41 -5.87 21.79
C GLN A 383 6.40 -6.01 20.64
N PHE A 384 6.88 -6.25 19.43
CA PHE A 384 6.01 -6.51 18.28
C PHE A 384 5.30 -7.87 18.39
N VAL A 385 6.04 -8.92 18.79
CA VAL A 385 5.47 -10.26 19.01
C VAL A 385 4.37 -10.22 20.08
N ASP A 386 4.66 -9.63 21.23
CA ASP A 386 3.69 -9.47 22.33
C ASP A 386 2.48 -8.64 21.89
N PHE A 387 2.71 -7.58 21.09
CA PHE A 387 1.63 -6.77 20.52
C PHE A 387 0.70 -7.60 19.64
N VAL A 388 1.24 -8.37 18.70
CA VAL A 388 0.44 -9.19 17.79
C VAL A 388 -0.36 -10.24 18.54
N LEU A 389 0.26 -10.93 19.48
CA LEU A 389 -0.35 -12.05 20.21
C LEU A 389 -1.36 -11.61 21.26
N ARG A 390 -1.16 -10.46 21.90
CA ARG A 390 -1.92 -10.07 23.11
C ARG A 390 -2.67 -8.75 22.98
N TYR A 391 -2.08 -7.75 22.32
CA TYR A 391 -2.59 -6.39 22.34
C TYR A 391 -3.29 -5.94 21.04
N ASN A 392 -3.11 -6.65 19.94
CA ASN A 392 -3.77 -6.29 18.68
C ASN A 392 -5.30 -6.36 18.81
N LEU A 393 -5.82 -7.29 19.63
CA LEU A 393 -7.25 -7.46 19.87
C LEU A 393 -7.76 -6.74 21.14
N ARG A 394 -6.99 -5.84 21.73
CA ARG A 394 -7.32 -5.10 22.98
C ARG A 394 -8.60 -4.26 22.93
N HIS A 395 -9.16 -4.03 21.76
CA HIS A 395 -10.42 -3.30 21.59
C HIS A 395 -11.66 -4.20 21.83
N PHE A 396 -11.43 -5.46 22.18
CA PHE A 396 -12.46 -6.42 22.48
C PHE A 396 -12.29 -6.95 23.90
N ASP A 397 -13.41 -7.38 24.50
CA ASP A 397 -13.41 -8.05 25.80
C ASP A 397 -12.93 -9.51 25.70
N GLU A 398 -12.94 -10.06 24.51
CA GLU A 398 -12.49 -11.39 24.11
C GLU A 398 -11.19 -11.28 23.30
N THR A 399 -10.27 -12.22 23.47
CA THR A 399 -8.99 -12.27 22.73
C THR A 399 -8.90 -13.44 21.74
N ASP A 400 -9.88 -14.34 21.75
CA ASP A 400 -9.96 -15.42 20.76
C ASP A 400 -10.45 -14.88 19.42
N TYR A 401 -9.59 -14.91 18.42
CA TYR A 401 -9.87 -14.41 17.08
C TYR A 401 -11.07 -15.10 16.42
N ILE A 402 -11.20 -16.42 16.60
CA ILE A 402 -12.29 -17.21 16.02
C ILE A 402 -13.63 -16.78 16.63
N ASN A 403 -13.67 -16.70 17.94
CA ASN A 403 -14.87 -16.24 18.65
C ASN A 403 -15.29 -14.84 18.19
N LEU A 404 -14.32 -13.91 18.10
CA LEU A 404 -14.56 -12.54 17.64
C LEU A 404 -15.09 -12.45 16.21
N CYS A 405 -14.65 -13.33 15.33
CA CYS A 405 -15.07 -13.31 13.93
C CYS A 405 -16.45 -13.96 13.70
N TYR A 406 -16.83 -14.95 14.50
CA TYR A 406 -17.99 -15.79 14.24
C TYR A 406 -19.07 -15.70 15.34
N SER A 407 -18.85 -14.96 16.43
CA SER A 407 -19.90 -14.71 17.41
C SER A 407 -21.05 -13.90 16.75
N PRO A 408 -22.31 -14.24 17.02
CA PRO A 408 -23.42 -13.42 16.58
C PRO A 408 -23.34 -12.05 17.24
N SER A 409 -23.25 -11.00 16.40
CA SER A 409 -23.28 -9.58 16.81
C SER A 409 -24.66 -9.13 17.19
#